data_fbe7dc878f6e62b3288508f8853cc76c
#
_entry.id   fbe7dc878f6e62b3288508f8853cc76c
#
_cell.length_a   1.000
_cell.length_b   1.000
_cell.length_c   1.000
_cell.angle_alpha   90.00
_cell.angle_beta   90.00
_cell.angle_gamma   90.00
#
_symmetry.space_group_name_H-M   'P 1'
#
loop_
_entity.id
_entity.type
_entity.pdbx_description
1 polymer ?
#
loop_
_entity_poly.entity_id
_entity_poly.type
_entity_poly.pdbx_seq_one_letter_code
_entity_poly.pdbx_strand_id
1 'polypeptide(L)'
;MYTLFSFQVIWRKLPEESPVTIGENLFKQDSRISISHDTSRNNWDLIITDLKFEDSGVYECQVPSSNKNVRQHIFLRVKGIIILASFSSIYI
;
A
#
# COMPACT_ATOMS: atom_id res chain seq x y z
N MET A 1 -20.73 -9.15 -13.61
CA MET A 1 -20.48 -9.22 -13.03
C MET A 1 -20.11 -8.74 -12.00
N TYR A 2 -19.98 -8.60 -11.53
CA TYR A 2 -19.88 -8.33 -10.71
C TYR A 2 -19.16 -8.50 -9.71
N THR A 3 -19.27 -8.34 -9.21
CA THR A 3 -18.55 -9.11 -8.27
C THR A 3 -17.09 -8.88 -8.21
N LEU A 4 -16.57 -8.18 -9.15
CA LEU A 4 -15.16 -7.85 -9.18
C LEU A 4 -14.75 -7.06 -7.97
N PHE A 5 -15.68 -6.35 -7.38
CA PHE A 5 -15.34 -5.54 -6.21
C PHE A 5 -14.88 -6.38 -5.05
N SER A 6 -15.37 -7.61 -4.99
CA SER A 6 -15.03 -8.47 -3.88
C SER A 6 -13.59 -8.89 -3.87
N PHE A 7 -12.89 -8.67 -4.97
CA PHE A 7 -11.55 -9.21 -5.11
C PHE A 7 -10.50 -8.14 -5.24
N GLN A 8 -10.77 -6.98 -4.75
CA GLN A 8 -9.79 -5.91 -4.80
C GLN A 8 -8.86 -5.98 -3.61
N VAL A 9 -7.59 -5.79 -3.87
CA VAL A 9 -6.58 -5.73 -2.83
C VAL A 9 -6.66 -4.36 -2.18
N ILE A 10 -6.63 -4.34 -0.87
CA ILE A 10 -6.76 -3.11 -0.11
C ILE A 10 -5.51 -2.93 0.73
N TRP A 11 -4.89 -1.77 0.61
CA TRP A 11 -3.81 -1.36 1.50
C TRP A 11 -4.35 -0.38 2.51
N ARG A 12 -3.92 -0.55 3.74
CA ARG A 12 -4.37 0.28 4.85
C ARG A 12 -3.19 0.58 5.74
N LYS A 13 -3.16 1.76 6.31
CA LYS A 13 -2.16 2.10 7.30
C LYS A 13 -2.82 2.10 8.66
N LEU A 14 -2.44 1.17 9.49
CA LEU A 14 -3.06 1.04 10.81
C LEU A 14 -2.61 2.17 11.72
N PRO A 15 -3.44 2.61 12.64
CA PRO A 15 -4.74 2.04 12.98
C PRO A 15 -5.91 2.65 12.21
N GLU A 16 -5.66 3.42 11.18
CA GLU A 16 -6.73 4.08 10.45
C GLU A 16 -7.60 3.06 9.77
N GLU A 17 -8.89 3.31 9.80
CA GLU A 17 -9.84 2.40 9.17
C GLU A 17 -9.99 2.68 7.68
N SER A 18 -9.76 3.91 7.28
CA SER A 18 -9.85 4.24 5.86
C SER A 18 -8.70 3.60 5.11
N PRO A 19 -8.96 3.07 3.93
CA PRO A 19 -7.89 2.49 3.15
C PRO A 19 -6.99 3.56 2.56
N VAL A 20 -5.76 3.15 2.25
CA VAL A 20 -4.85 3.97 1.46
C VAL A 20 -5.17 3.78 -0.01
N THR A 21 -5.30 2.53 -0.42
CA THR A 21 -5.63 2.19 -1.80
C THR A 21 -6.66 1.08 -1.83
N ILE A 22 -7.42 1.06 -2.91
CA ILE A 22 -8.35 -0.01 -3.22
C ILE A 22 -8.07 -0.39 -4.66
N GLY A 23 -7.58 -1.63 -4.85
CA GLY A 23 -7.09 -2.00 -6.17
C GLY A 23 -5.94 -1.10 -6.54
N GLU A 24 -6.01 -0.50 -7.70
CA GLU A 24 -4.98 0.42 -8.15
C GLU A 24 -5.33 1.87 -7.89
N ASN A 25 -6.43 2.13 -7.20
CA ASN A 25 -6.91 3.49 -6.99
C ASN A 25 -6.60 3.98 -5.61
N LEU A 26 -6.23 5.24 -5.53
CA LEU A 26 -6.02 5.89 -4.23
C LEU A 26 -7.36 6.22 -3.61
N PHE A 27 -7.48 5.99 -2.32
CA PHE A 27 -8.65 6.41 -1.58
C PHE A 27 -8.54 7.89 -1.23
N LYS A 28 -7.36 8.31 -0.81
CA LYS A 28 -7.06 9.71 -0.57
C LYS A 28 -6.01 10.15 -1.57
N GLN A 29 -6.14 11.36 -2.07
CA GLN A 29 -5.14 11.88 -2.99
C GLN A 29 -3.82 12.10 -2.28
N ASP A 30 -2.80 11.46 -2.78
CA ASP A 30 -1.45 11.68 -2.31
C ASP A 30 -0.53 11.32 -3.46
N SER A 31 0.12 12.33 -4.01
CA SER A 31 0.93 12.14 -5.20
C SER A 31 2.13 11.23 -4.96
N ARG A 32 2.45 10.96 -3.71
CA ARG A 32 3.59 10.12 -3.38
C ARG A 32 3.26 8.63 -3.38
N ILE A 33 1.99 8.29 -3.48
CA ILE A 33 1.55 6.91 -3.31
C ILE A 33 0.98 6.38 -4.61
N SER A 34 1.37 5.17 -4.95
CA SER A 34 0.85 4.48 -6.11
C SER A 34 0.91 2.98 -5.89
N ILE A 35 0.26 2.26 -6.78
CA ILE A 35 0.27 0.80 -6.76
C ILE A 35 0.95 0.33 -8.04
N SER A 36 1.85 -0.63 -7.87
CA SER A 36 2.43 -1.32 -9.01
C SER A 36 1.81 -2.70 -9.09
N HIS A 37 1.13 -2.95 -10.18
CA HIS A 37 0.46 -4.23 -10.38
C HIS A 37 0.79 -4.76 -11.75
N ASP A 38 1.34 -5.97 -11.76
CA ASP A 38 1.69 -6.66 -12.98
C ASP A 38 0.88 -7.96 -12.97
N THR A 39 -0.03 -8.08 -13.91
CA THR A 39 -0.93 -9.25 -13.92
C THR A 39 -0.17 -10.55 -14.09
N SER A 40 0.94 -10.53 -14.82
CA SER A 40 1.71 -11.75 -15.02
C SER A 40 2.37 -12.22 -13.74
N ARG A 41 2.70 -11.31 -12.83
CA ARG A 41 3.32 -11.65 -11.55
C ARG A 41 2.35 -11.60 -10.39
N ASN A 42 1.18 -11.09 -10.64
CA ASN A 42 0.12 -10.98 -9.63
C ASN A 42 0.59 -10.26 -8.37
N ASN A 43 1.35 -9.21 -8.56
CA ASN A 43 1.82 -8.43 -7.42
C ASN A 43 0.93 -7.20 -7.23
N TRP A 44 0.94 -6.69 -6.01
CA TRP A 44 0.18 -5.50 -5.65
C TRP A 44 1.06 -4.67 -4.72
N ASP A 45 2.11 -4.09 -5.28
CA ASP A 45 3.10 -3.39 -4.48
C ASP A 45 2.65 -1.97 -4.19
N LEU A 46 2.70 -1.60 -2.94
CA LEU A 46 2.46 -0.23 -2.53
C LEU A 46 3.77 0.53 -2.65
N ILE A 47 3.75 1.63 -3.39
CA ILE A 47 4.93 2.45 -3.61
C ILE A 47 4.71 3.78 -2.92
N ILE A 48 5.66 4.15 -2.08
CA ILE A 48 5.65 5.44 -1.40
C ILE A 48 6.95 6.13 -1.74
N THR A 49 6.84 7.30 -2.36
CA THR A 49 8.02 8.09 -2.72
C THR A 49 8.16 9.24 -1.75
N ASP A 50 9.36 9.86 -1.73
CA ASP A 50 9.64 11.00 -0.86
C ASP A 50 9.23 10.73 0.58
N LEU A 51 9.82 9.68 1.12
CA LEU A 51 9.44 9.18 2.44
C LEU A 51 9.59 10.24 3.52
N LYS A 52 8.63 10.25 4.43
CA LYS A 52 8.63 11.13 5.59
C LYS A 52 8.53 10.29 6.84
N PHE A 53 8.89 10.89 7.97
CA PHE A 53 8.76 10.19 9.26
C PHE A 53 7.35 9.68 9.47
N GLU A 54 6.38 10.46 9.07
CA GLU A 54 4.99 10.11 9.28
C GLU A 54 4.57 8.88 8.52
N ASP A 55 5.35 8.47 7.52
CA ASP A 55 5.04 7.26 6.77
C ASP A 55 5.35 6.00 7.57
N SER A 56 6.06 6.14 8.67
CA SER A 56 6.34 4.98 9.51
C SER A 56 5.06 4.42 10.08
N GLY A 57 5.01 3.12 10.23
CA GLY A 57 3.88 2.48 10.84
C GLY A 57 3.66 1.09 10.28
N VAL A 58 2.52 0.53 10.62
CA VAL A 58 2.16 -0.81 10.17
C VAL A 58 1.20 -0.68 9.01
N TYR A 59 1.54 -1.31 7.91
CA TYR A 59 0.70 -1.32 6.73
C TYR A 59 0.10 -2.70 6.59
N GLU A 60 -1.18 -2.73 6.32
CA GLU A 60 -1.90 -3.98 6.15
C GLU A 60 -2.31 -4.13 4.70
N CYS A 61 -1.96 -5.25 4.12
CA CYS A 61 -2.42 -5.62 2.79
C CYS A 61 -3.47 -6.68 2.95
N GLN A 62 -4.67 -6.39 2.49
CA GLN A 62 -5.78 -7.31 2.59
C GLN A 62 -6.08 -7.86 1.20
N VAL A 63 -5.90 -9.16 1.05
CA VAL A 63 -6.12 -9.83 -0.22
C VAL A 63 -7.34 -10.70 -0.09
N PRO A 64 -8.39 -10.41 -0.84
CA PRO A 64 -9.58 -11.25 -0.78
C PRO A 64 -9.31 -12.62 -1.39
N SER A 65 -9.91 -13.62 -0.83
CA SER A 65 -9.83 -14.96 -1.37
C SER A 65 -11.23 -15.56 -1.33
N SER A 66 -11.35 -16.75 -1.90
CA SER A 66 -12.66 -17.35 -2.05
C SER A 66 -13.33 -17.62 -0.71
N ASN A 67 -12.58 -17.90 0.32
CA ASN A 67 -13.15 -18.30 1.60
C ASN A 67 -13.04 -17.24 2.66
N LYS A 68 -11.98 -16.46 2.62
CA LYS A 68 -11.74 -15.47 3.65
C LYS A 68 -10.70 -14.51 3.14
N ASN A 69 -10.61 -13.38 3.78
CA ASN A 69 -9.59 -12.41 3.45
C ASN A 69 -8.29 -12.80 4.10
N VAL A 70 -7.22 -12.68 3.34
CA VAL A 70 -5.88 -12.89 3.85
C VAL A 70 -5.29 -11.53 4.11
N ARG A 71 -4.70 -11.36 5.28
CA ARG A 71 -4.10 -10.09 5.68
C ARG A 71 -2.65 -10.29 6.00
N GLN A 72 -1.86 -9.33 5.56
CA GLN A 72 -0.44 -9.31 5.82
C GLN A 72 -0.08 -7.96 6.40
N HIS A 73 0.79 -7.96 7.38
CA HIS A 73 1.22 -6.73 8.02
C HIS A 73 2.68 -6.51 7.74
N ILE A 74 3.01 -5.28 7.37
CA ILE A 74 4.37 -4.89 7.06
C ILE A 74 4.69 -3.66 7.90
N PHE A 75 5.79 -3.73 8.60
CA PHE A 75 6.21 -2.64 9.44
C PHE A 75 7.23 -1.80 8.70
N LEU A 76 6.86 -0.57 8.42
CA LEU A 76 7.74 0.38 7.77
C LEU A 76 8.32 1.31 8.79
N ARG A 77 9.62 1.43 8.81
CA ARG A 77 10.29 2.34 9.70
C ARG A 77 11.13 3.30 8.90
N VAL A 78 10.77 4.57 8.96
CA VAL A 78 11.51 5.62 8.28
C VAL A 78 12.43 6.26 9.29
N LYS A 79 13.74 6.19 9.04
CA LYS A 79 14.71 6.78 9.94
C LYS A 79 15.01 8.19 9.51
N GLY A 80 15.34 9.02 10.50
CA GLY A 80 15.64 10.40 10.23
C GLY A 80 17.02 10.54 9.65
N ILE A 81 17.12 10.41 8.39
CA ILE A 81 18.38 10.51 7.69
C ILE A 81 18.36 11.73 6.83
N ILE A 82 19.48 12.40 6.81
CA ILE A 82 19.64 13.47 5.86
C ILE A 82 19.77 12.83 4.50
N ILE A 83 18.88 13.16 3.64
CA ILE A 83 18.86 12.59 2.32
C ILE A 83 19.51 13.55 1.37
N LEU A 84 20.66 13.15 0.90
CA LEU A 84 21.36 13.96 -0.08
C LEU A 84 20.84 13.69 -1.47
N ALA A 85 20.37 12.48 -1.67
CA ALA A 85 19.73 12.17 -2.92
C ALA A 85 18.32 12.71 -2.90
N SER A 86 17.80 12.98 -4.04
CA SER A 86 16.51 13.63 -4.12
C SER A 86 15.34 12.71 -3.90
N PHE A 87 15.57 11.44 -3.66
CA PHE A 87 14.42 10.57 -3.49
C PHE A 87 14.75 9.39 -2.63
N SER A 88 13.75 8.96 -1.92
CA SER A 88 13.74 7.70 -1.24
C SER A 88 12.36 7.12 -1.45
N SER A 89 12.34 5.88 -1.85
CA SER A 89 11.11 5.20 -2.17
C SER A 89 11.12 3.83 -1.56
N ILE A 90 9.93 3.29 -1.36
CA ILE A 90 9.82 1.94 -0.86
C ILE A 90 8.71 1.24 -1.61
N TYR A 91 8.95 -0.03 -1.89
CA TYR A 91 7.98 -0.91 -2.51
C TYR A 91 7.62 -1.97 -1.49
N ILE A 92 6.36 -2.03 -1.15
CA ILE A 92 5.92 -3.02 -0.17
C ILE A 92 5.12 -4.15 -0.84
#